data_272107b58460babd0f413948eec7999e
#
_entry.id   272107b58460babd0f413948eec7999e
#
_cell.length_a   1.000
_cell.length_b   1.000
_cell.length_c   1.000
_cell.angle_alpha   90.00
_cell.angle_beta   90.00
_cell.angle_gamma   90.00
#
_symmetry.space_group_name_H-M   'P 1'
#
loop_
_entity.id
_entity.type
_entity.pdbx_description
1 polymer ?
#
loop_
_entity_poly.entity_id
_entity_poly.type
_entity_poly.pdbx_seq_one_letter_code
_entity_poly.pdbx_strand_id
1 'polypeptide(L)'
;MLIVGIDENGLGFRNQRMLGPLVVTASAFRISRSYDCKKDFFWNELKKIISRDKTEKKSLIVCDSKELYKSNNQKTYKLAEATVLAFYSLLNRKLPQDFDNDFFPKIVLPGRCLLSSCPVDWKSSLCGTATPYNLPAWKVETQFIENFSENLRKELRKKRIDFVFWKSRIFCPSILNRAGGKNLDKYWLEVEAIGDFINLFLENYGEEEISFFSGKIDSWGEKKILSCLGKRFEIQPFPAEGGMDIYTISHKGKKIKLCFIKSGDKFIFPISLASIFGKYIREIFVKRINEFFQKFDSSLDWCGGYRQGGKFDGFLKRAREIATMEKIPQECLLR
;
A
#
# COMPACT_ATOMS: atom_id res chain seq x y z
N MET A 1 23.38 0.27 -2.94
CA MET A 1 22.53 0.22 -1.75
C MET A 1 21.06 0.17 -2.13
N LEU A 2 20.22 -0.36 -1.27
CA LEU A 2 18.75 -0.40 -1.42
C LEU A 2 18.07 0.57 -0.47
N ILE A 3 17.13 1.35 -1.00
CA ILE A 3 16.26 2.26 -0.25
C ILE A 3 14.85 1.72 -0.33
N VAL A 4 14.31 1.30 0.79
CA VAL A 4 12.98 0.69 0.89
C VAL A 4 12.05 1.65 1.62
N GLY A 5 10.92 1.99 1.00
CA GLY A 5 9.84 2.74 1.64
C GLY A 5 8.67 1.83 1.96
N ILE A 6 8.12 1.95 3.16
CA ILE A 6 6.95 1.19 3.62
C ILE A 6 5.88 2.17 4.07
N ASP A 7 4.63 1.91 3.68
CA ASP A 7 3.47 2.68 4.12
C ASP A 7 2.23 1.81 4.29
N GLU A 8 1.32 2.26 5.14
CA GLU A 8 0.05 1.58 5.39
C GLU A 8 -1.15 2.36 4.87
N ASN A 9 -2.15 1.64 4.42
CA ASN A 9 -3.42 2.20 3.95
C ASN A 9 -4.59 1.42 4.55
N GLY A 10 -5.40 2.12 5.32
CA GLY A 10 -6.59 1.53 5.90
C GLY A 10 -6.54 1.29 7.40
N LEU A 11 -5.59 1.84 8.15
CA LEU A 11 -5.60 1.75 9.61
C LEU A 11 -6.66 2.64 10.26
N GLY A 12 -6.88 3.86 9.77
CA GLY A 12 -7.80 4.83 10.34
C GLY A 12 -7.50 5.18 11.81
N PHE A 13 -8.26 6.09 12.38
CA PHE A 13 -8.16 6.43 13.81
C PHE A 13 -8.77 5.34 14.72
N ARG A 14 -8.41 5.34 16.01
CA ARG A 14 -9.07 4.50 17.03
C ARG A 14 -10.60 4.67 16.93
N ASN A 15 -11.34 3.56 16.94
CA ASN A 15 -12.80 3.52 16.84
C ASN A 15 -13.41 4.00 15.52
N GLN A 16 -12.60 4.25 14.48
CA GLN A 16 -13.14 4.57 13.16
C GLN A 16 -13.54 3.29 12.44
N ARG A 17 -14.81 3.18 12.07
CA ARG A 17 -15.30 2.10 11.21
C ARG A 17 -14.82 2.33 9.79
N MET A 18 -14.33 1.27 9.14
CA MET A 18 -13.74 1.36 7.81
C MET A 18 -14.20 0.22 6.92
N LEU A 19 -14.45 0.55 5.67
CA LEU A 19 -14.72 -0.40 4.62
C LEU A 19 -13.41 -0.83 3.94
N GLY A 20 -13.30 -2.11 3.61
CA GLY A 20 -12.15 -2.64 2.89
C GLY A 20 -10.95 -3.02 3.76
N PRO A 21 -9.90 -3.56 3.13
CA PRO A 21 -8.74 -4.13 3.81
C PRO A 21 -7.78 -3.06 4.37
N LEU A 22 -6.92 -3.50 5.29
CA LEU A 22 -5.64 -2.86 5.56
C LEU A 22 -4.62 -3.36 4.53
N VAL A 23 -3.91 -2.45 3.91
CA VAL A 23 -2.84 -2.74 2.95
C VAL A 23 -1.55 -2.12 3.45
N VAL A 24 -0.52 -2.94 3.70
CA VAL A 24 0.84 -2.49 4.01
C VAL A 24 1.71 -2.78 2.80
N THR A 25 2.33 -1.75 2.25
CA THR A 25 3.07 -1.83 0.99
C THR A 25 4.52 -1.45 1.16
N ALA A 26 5.42 -2.19 0.52
CA ALA A 26 6.82 -1.83 0.39
C ALA A 26 7.18 -1.59 -1.07
N SER A 27 7.96 -0.53 -1.31
CA SER A 27 8.58 -0.23 -2.60
C SER A 27 10.07 -0.01 -2.43
N ALA A 28 10.90 -0.44 -3.40
CA ALA A 28 12.34 -0.29 -3.26
C ALA A 28 13.04 0.15 -4.54
N PHE A 29 14.08 0.95 -4.32
CA PHE A 29 15.00 1.43 -5.33
C PHE A 29 16.43 1.01 -5.02
N ARG A 30 17.14 0.54 -6.05
CA ARG A 30 18.59 0.37 -6.00
C ARG A 30 19.22 1.62 -6.55
N ILE A 31 20.23 2.15 -5.86
CA ILE A 31 21.03 3.30 -6.29
C ILE A 31 22.52 2.97 -6.21
N SER A 32 23.29 3.48 -7.18
CA SER A 32 24.72 3.19 -7.30
C SER A 32 25.62 4.12 -6.50
N ARG A 33 25.04 5.08 -5.77
CA ARG A 33 25.75 6.09 -4.99
C ARG A 33 25.24 6.15 -3.55
N SER A 34 25.96 6.81 -2.68
CA SER A 34 25.53 7.05 -1.30
C SER A 34 24.22 7.86 -1.29
N TYR A 35 23.33 7.49 -0.38
CA TYR A 35 22.07 8.17 -0.14
C TYR A 35 22.08 8.77 1.27
N ASP A 36 22.18 10.09 1.32
CA ASP A 36 22.27 10.83 2.60
C ASP A 36 20.89 11.06 3.24
N CYS A 37 19.87 10.28 2.91
CA CYS A 37 18.47 10.49 3.36
C CYS A 37 17.95 11.89 3.05
N LYS A 38 18.51 12.56 2.03
CA LYS A 38 18.08 13.91 1.65
C LYS A 38 16.64 13.88 1.21
N LYS A 39 15.86 14.73 1.85
CA LYS A 39 14.50 15.03 1.42
C LYS A 39 14.56 15.41 -0.07
N ASP A 40 13.57 14.92 -0.81
CA ASP A 40 13.40 15.25 -2.22
C ASP A 40 14.43 14.68 -3.22
N PHE A 41 15.39 13.85 -2.80
CA PHE A 41 16.39 13.27 -3.68
C PHE A 41 15.79 12.71 -4.98
N PHE A 42 14.87 11.75 -4.88
CA PHE A 42 14.27 11.11 -6.06
C PHE A 42 13.44 12.09 -6.92
N TRP A 43 12.69 13.01 -6.28
CA TRP A 43 11.95 14.02 -7.05
C TRP A 43 12.88 14.93 -7.84
N ASN A 44 14.01 15.34 -7.26
CA ASN A 44 15.01 16.16 -7.94
C ASN A 44 15.67 15.40 -9.10
N GLU A 45 16.04 14.14 -8.87
CA GLU A 45 16.67 13.31 -9.91
C GLU A 45 15.71 12.99 -11.06
N LEU A 46 14.43 12.78 -10.76
CA LEU A 46 13.40 12.34 -11.71
C LEU A 46 12.44 13.47 -12.14
N LYS A 47 12.77 14.73 -11.86
CA LYS A 47 11.91 15.91 -12.12
C LYS A 47 11.43 16.07 -13.56
N LYS A 48 12.08 15.40 -14.53
CA LYS A 48 11.66 15.42 -15.94
C LYS A 48 10.45 14.55 -16.22
N ILE A 49 10.17 13.58 -15.37
CA ILE A 49 9.10 12.58 -15.58
C ILE A 49 8.20 12.42 -14.39
N ILE A 50 8.61 12.87 -13.21
CA ILE A 50 7.85 12.77 -11.97
C ILE A 50 7.66 14.16 -11.38
N SER A 51 6.42 14.46 -10.95
CA SER A 51 6.07 15.69 -10.26
C SER A 51 5.29 15.41 -8.97
N ARG A 52 5.34 16.35 -8.03
CA ARG A 52 4.42 16.40 -6.89
C ARG A 52 3.15 17.20 -7.23
N ASP A 53 3.21 18.03 -8.25
CA ASP A 53 2.09 18.88 -8.64
C ASP A 53 1.10 18.12 -9.51
N LYS A 54 -0.12 17.98 -9.00
CA LYS A 54 -1.24 17.30 -9.68
C LYS A 54 -1.74 18.04 -10.93
N THR A 55 -1.35 19.27 -11.11
CA THR A 55 -1.71 20.07 -12.30
C THR A 55 -0.78 19.78 -13.48
N GLU A 56 0.37 19.17 -13.21
CA GLU A 56 1.36 18.80 -14.22
C GLU A 56 0.86 17.61 -15.07
N LYS A 57 0.53 17.90 -16.33
CA LYS A 57 -0.06 16.91 -17.25
C LYS A 57 0.97 16.02 -17.95
N LYS A 58 2.24 16.43 -17.91
CA LYS A 58 3.35 15.75 -18.62
C LYS A 58 4.21 14.90 -17.71
N SER A 59 3.75 14.63 -16.48
CA SER A 59 4.51 13.91 -15.49
C SER A 59 3.65 12.85 -14.79
N LEU A 60 4.29 11.77 -14.34
CA LEU A 60 3.72 10.89 -13.34
C LEU A 60 3.67 11.63 -12.00
N ILE A 61 2.60 11.45 -11.25
CA ILE A 61 2.41 12.19 -10.00
C ILE A 61 2.75 11.30 -8.81
N VAL A 62 3.74 11.73 -8.03
CA VAL A 62 4.10 11.10 -6.75
C VAL A 62 4.07 12.14 -5.64
N CYS A 63 2.99 12.17 -4.89
CA CYS A 63 2.75 13.07 -3.77
C CYS A 63 1.99 12.34 -2.65
N ASP A 64 1.51 13.05 -1.63
CA ASP A 64 0.65 12.48 -0.59
C ASP A 64 -0.57 11.78 -1.22
N SER A 65 -0.73 10.49 -0.95
CA SER A 65 -1.79 9.67 -1.54
C SER A 65 -3.19 10.20 -1.23
N LYS A 66 -3.38 10.88 -0.09
CA LYS A 66 -4.66 11.52 0.28
C LYS A 66 -5.04 12.63 -0.69
N GLU A 67 -4.06 13.26 -1.33
CA GLU A 67 -4.29 14.29 -2.34
C GLU A 67 -4.72 13.70 -3.69
N LEU A 68 -4.23 12.50 -4.04
CA LEU A 68 -4.58 11.80 -5.28
C LEU A 68 -5.92 11.08 -5.18
N TYR A 69 -6.23 10.54 -4.02
CA TYR A 69 -7.46 9.76 -3.81
C TYR A 69 -8.51 10.55 -3.03
N LYS A 70 -8.69 11.83 -3.36
CA LYS A 70 -9.82 12.62 -2.85
C LYS A 70 -11.12 12.09 -3.44
N SER A 71 -12.09 11.79 -2.57
CA SER A 71 -13.43 11.35 -2.97
C SER A 71 -14.02 12.29 -4.01
N ASN A 72 -14.65 11.70 -5.04
CA ASN A 72 -15.33 12.37 -6.16
C ASN A 72 -14.43 13.07 -7.22
N ASN A 73 -13.12 12.89 -7.19
CA ASN A 73 -12.26 13.45 -8.24
C ASN A 73 -11.64 12.36 -9.13
N GLN A 74 -12.40 11.91 -10.13
CA GLN A 74 -11.93 10.89 -11.09
C GLN A 74 -10.62 11.28 -11.79
N LYS A 75 -10.34 12.59 -11.97
CA LYS A 75 -9.10 13.02 -12.63
C LYS A 75 -7.87 12.64 -11.82
N THR A 76 -7.91 12.82 -10.50
CA THR A 76 -6.78 12.49 -9.63
C THR A 76 -6.59 10.98 -9.49
N TYR A 77 -7.68 10.19 -9.51
CA TYR A 77 -7.61 8.73 -9.57
C TYR A 77 -6.92 8.23 -10.84
N LYS A 78 -7.20 8.85 -12.00
CA LYS A 78 -6.49 8.54 -13.25
C LYS A 78 -4.99 8.82 -13.15
N LEU A 79 -4.59 9.94 -12.54
CA LEU A 79 -3.18 10.26 -12.34
C LEU A 79 -2.48 9.22 -11.44
N ALA A 80 -3.14 8.82 -10.35
CA ALA A 80 -2.64 7.78 -9.46
C ALA A 80 -2.50 6.44 -10.20
N GLU A 81 -3.51 6.02 -10.94
CA GLU A 81 -3.51 4.79 -11.71
C GLU A 81 -2.41 4.77 -12.78
N ALA A 82 -2.23 5.87 -13.51
CA ALA A 82 -1.16 6.00 -14.47
C ALA A 82 0.22 5.79 -13.82
N THR A 83 0.44 6.40 -12.65
CA THR A 83 1.67 6.22 -11.86
C THR A 83 1.86 4.77 -11.44
N VAL A 84 0.82 4.16 -10.85
CA VAL A 84 0.85 2.76 -10.38
C VAL A 84 1.17 1.79 -11.51
N LEU A 85 0.48 1.89 -12.63
CA LEU A 85 0.63 0.98 -13.76
C LEU A 85 1.94 1.21 -14.52
N ALA A 86 2.45 2.45 -14.56
CA ALA A 86 3.77 2.73 -15.12
C ALA A 86 4.88 2.03 -14.30
N PHE A 87 4.87 2.14 -12.99
CA PHE A 87 5.82 1.44 -12.13
C PHE A 87 5.63 -0.10 -12.14
N TYR A 88 4.39 -0.59 -12.22
CA TYR A 88 4.14 -2.01 -12.40
C TYR A 88 4.84 -2.55 -13.66
N SER A 89 4.74 -1.82 -14.77
CA SER A 89 5.33 -2.24 -16.04
C SER A 89 6.87 -2.22 -16.03
N LEU A 90 7.52 -1.43 -15.15
CA LEU A 90 8.97 -1.49 -14.96
C LEU A 90 9.42 -2.87 -14.45
N LEU A 91 8.69 -3.45 -13.51
CA LEU A 91 8.99 -4.75 -12.92
C LEU A 91 8.57 -5.92 -13.81
N ASN A 92 7.40 -5.81 -14.45
CA ASN A 92 6.76 -6.94 -15.15
C ASN A 92 6.88 -6.87 -16.68
N ARG A 93 7.45 -5.81 -17.23
CA ARG A 93 7.67 -5.54 -18.68
C ARG A 93 6.40 -5.49 -19.52
N LYS A 94 5.24 -5.53 -18.91
CA LYS A 94 3.93 -5.42 -19.55
C LYS A 94 2.95 -4.73 -18.62
N LEU A 95 1.89 -4.14 -19.19
CA LEU A 95 0.76 -3.65 -18.41
C LEU A 95 -0.15 -4.83 -18.03
N PRO A 96 -0.75 -4.80 -16.83
CA PRO A 96 -1.74 -5.78 -16.43
C PRO A 96 -3.07 -5.46 -17.13
N GLN A 97 -3.77 -6.48 -17.59
CA GLN A 97 -5.10 -6.35 -18.16
C GLN A 97 -6.20 -6.66 -17.14
N ASP A 98 -5.88 -7.46 -16.15
CA ASP A 98 -6.79 -7.96 -15.15
C ASP A 98 -6.19 -7.81 -13.75
N PHE A 99 -7.04 -7.38 -12.79
CA PHE A 99 -6.59 -7.19 -11.43
C PHE A 99 -6.31 -8.51 -10.71
N ASP A 100 -7.19 -9.49 -10.86
CA ASP A 100 -7.16 -10.71 -10.05
C ASP A 100 -6.14 -11.73 -10.56
N ASN A 101 -6.02 -11.87 -11.86
CA ASN A 101 -5.21 -12.92 -12.48
C ASN A 101 -3.82 -12.42 -12.89
N ASP A 102 -3.67 -11.13 -13.21
CA ASP A 102 -2.41 -10.59 -13.73
C ASP A 102 -1.71 -9.63 -12.77
N PHE A 103 -2.44 -8.68 -12.19
CA PHE A 103 -1.88 -7.66 -11.31
C PHE A 103 -1.65 -8.17 -9.88
N PHE A 104 -2.73 -8.61 -9.23
CA PHE A 104 -2.74 -8.96 -7.81
C PHE A 104 -1.72 -10.06 -7.43
N PRO A 105 -1.62 -11.19 -8.15
CA PRO A 105 -0.65 -12.23 -7.80
C PRO A 105 0.81 -11.78 -7.89
N LYS A 106 1.10 -10.78 -8.72
CA LYS A 106 2.45 -10.24 -8.89
C LYS A 106 2.87 -9.30 -7.77
N ILE A 107 1.92 -8.64 -7.12
CA ILE A 107 2.22 -7.59 -6.13
C ILE A 107 1.89 -8.00 -4.69
N VAL A 108 1.19 -9.09 -4.45
CA VAL A 108 0.83 -9.53 -3.10
C VAL A 108 1.83 -10.57 -2.60
N LEU A 109 2.26 -10.41 -1.35
CA LEU A 109 3.05 -11.44 -0.67
C LEU A 109 2.16 -12.65 -0.36
N PRO A 110 2.62 -13.87 -0.63
CA PRO A 110 1.92 -15.09 -0.21
C PRO A 110 1.85 -15.18 1.32
N GLY A 111 0.89 -15.92 1.82
CA GLY A 111 0.67 -16.11 3.26
C GLY A 111 -0.65 -15.50 3.72
N ARG A 112 -0.78 -14.97 4.92
CA ARG A 112 -2.02 -14.48 5.56
C ARG A 112 -2.84 -13.44 4.74
N CYS A 113 -2.99 -13.71 3.44
CA CYS A 113 -3.72 -12.88 2.50
C CYS A 113 -5.17 -13.32 2.41
N LEU A 114 -6.03 -12.40 2.06
CA LEU A 114 -7.47 -12.50 1.84
C LEU A 114 -7.92 -13.79 1.12
N LEU A 115 -7.15 -14.22 0.12
CA LEU A 115 -7.64 -15.20 -0.85
C LEU A 115 -7.30 -16.65 -0.49
N SER A 116 -6.33 -16.89 0.39
CA SER A 116 -5.86 -18.24 0.72
C SER A 116 -6.42 -18.81 2.02
N SER A 117 -6.92 -17.98 2.92
CA SER A 117 -7.40 -18.38 4.24
C SER A 117 -8.81 -17.91 4.59
N CYS A 118 -9.57 -17.47 3.61
CA CYS A 118 -10.95 -17.07 3.83
C CYS A 118 -11.81 -18.30 4.11
N PRO A 119 -12.49 -18.40 5.27
CA PRO A 119 -13.31 -19.56 5.63
C PRO A 119 -14.62 -19.67 4.84
N VAL A 120 -14.93 -18.66 4.05
CA VAL A 120 -16.14 -18.57 3.24
C VAL A 120 -15.76 -18.51 1.79
N ASP A 121 -16.57 -19.05 0.91
CA ASP A 121 -16.34 -18.96 -0.54
C ASP A 121 -16.60 -17.54 -1.09
N TRP A 122 -15.93 -16.60 -0.48
CA TRP A 122 -15.95 -15.18 -0.80
C TRP A 122 -15.27 -14.85 -2.10
N LYS A 123 -14.48 -15.81 -2.60
CA LYS A 123 -13.74 -15.64 -3.86
C LYS A 123 -14.64 -15.24 -5.01
N SER A 124 -15.93 -15.63 -4.90
CA SER A 124 -16.92 -15.32 -5.93
C SER A 124 -17.68 -14.00 -5.74
N SER A 125 -17.74 -13.44 -4.52
CA SER A 125 -18.68 -12.33 -4.27
C SER A 125 -18.03 -10.97 -4.01
N LEU A 126 -17.19 -10.80 -3.00
CA LEU A 126 -16.65 -9.50 -2.61
C LEU A 126 -15.14 -9.35 -2.82
N CYS A 127 -14.38 -10.38 -2.50
CA CYS A 127 -12.93 -10.34 -2.52
C CYS A 127 -12.34 -10.98 -3.78
N GLY A 128 -13.10 -11.81 -4.48
CA GLY A 128 -12.78 -12.38 -5.77
C GLY A 128 -14.00 -12.28 -6.64
N THR A 129 -13.86 -11.97 -7.89
CA THR A 129 -14.96 -11.90 -8.83
C THR A 129 -14.98 -13.17 -9.65
N ALA A 130 -16.17 -13.73 -9.89
CA ALA A 130 -16.39 -14.71 -10.94
C ALA A 130 -16.03 -14.12 -12.32
N THR A 131 -15.99 -12.80 -12.43
CA THR A 131 -15.58 -12.05 -13.63
C THR A 131 -14.30 -11.28 -13.34
N PRO A 132 -13.28 -11.35 -14.22
CA PRO A 132 -12.06 -10.57 -14.14
C PRO A 132 -12.34 -9.07 -13.98
N TYR A 133 -11.58 -8.43 -13.11
CA TYR A 133 -11.71 -6.99 -12.92
C TYR A 133 -10.73 -6.25 -13.82
N ASN A 134 -11.24 -5.68 -14.89
CA ASN A 134 -10.42 -5.07 -15.95
C ASN A 134 -9.61 -3.89 -15.44
N LEU A 135 -8.37 -3.82 -15.90
CA LEU A 135 -7.47 -2.69 -15.72
C LEU A 135 -7.22 -1.99 -17.08
N PRO A 136 -7.08 -0.68 -17.08
CA PRO A 136 -7.14 0.31 -15.99
C PRO A 136 -8.55 0.51 -15.40
N ALA A 137 -8.66 0.50 -14.05
CA ALA A 137 -9.94 0.59 -13.31
C ALA A 137 -10.62 1.96 -13.44
N TRP A 138 -9.85 3.02 -13.64
CA TRP A 138 -10.32 4.40 -13.83
C TRP A 138 -10.18 4.90 -15.28
N LYS A 139 -10.05 3.97 -16.23
CA LYS A 139 -10.07 4.25 -17.67
C LYS A 139 -8.98 5.23 -18.11
N VAL A 140 -7.75 5.00 -17.68
CA VAL A 140 -6.56 5.66 -18.23
C VAL A 140 -6.24 5.01 -19.58
N GLU A 141 -5.84 5.80 -20.56
CA GLU A 141 -5.42 5.28 -21.86
C GLU A 141 -4.14 4.45 -21.73
N THR A 142 -4.16 3.24 -22.24
CA THR A 142 -3.03 2.29 -22.16
C THR A 142 -1.78 2.86 -22.81
N GLN A 143 -1.93 3.46 -23.99
CA GLN A 143 -0.81 4.08 -24.72
C GLN A 143 -0.14 5.20 -23.92
N PHE A 144 -0.92 5.98 -23.15
CA PHE A 144 -0.39 7.00 -22.27
C PHE A 144 0.51 6.40 -21.17
N ILE A 145 0.05 5.30 -20.54
CA ILE A 145 0.81 4.60 -19.51
C ILE A 145 2.09 3.99 -20.10
N GLU A 146 2.03 3.37 -21.27
CA GLU A 146 3.18 2.77 -21.94
C GLU A 146 4.26 3.79 -22.25
N ASN A 147 3.87 4.94 -22.82
CA ASN A 147 4.77 6.05 -23.11
C ASN A 147 5.49 6.56 -21.85
N PHE A 148 4.73 6.72 -20.73
CA PHE A 148 5.33 7.11 -19.45
C PHE A 148 6.25 6.04 -18.88
N SER A 149 5.88 4.78 -18.98
CA SER A 149 6.71 3.66 -18.52
C SER A 149 8.05 3.60 -19.24
N GLU A 150 8.02 3.80 -20.54
CA GLU A 150 9.25 3.81 -21.35
C GLU A 150 10.15 5.01 -21.00
N ASN A 151 9.57 6.20 -20.91
CA ASN A 151 10.30 7.40 -20.54
C ASN A 151 10.86 7.29 -19.10
N LEU A 152 10.09 6.76 -18.16
CA LEU A 152 10.53 6.51 -16.80
C LEU A 152 11.71 5.53 -16.77
N ARG A 153 11.65 4.44 -17.54
CA ARG A 153 12.75 3.47 -17.65
C ARG A 153 14.01 4.12 -18.19
N LYS A 154 13.92 4.99 -19.21
CA LYS A 154 15.05 5.73 -19.78
C LYS A 154 15.68 6.68 -18.75
N GLU A 155 14.86 7.46 -18.02
CA GLU A 155 15.38 8.40 -17.02
C GLU A 155 16.00 7.68 -15.80
N LEU A 156 15.39 6.60 -15.31
CA LEU A 156 15.94 5.79 -14.22
C LEU A 156 17.32 5.24 -14.60
N ARG A 157 17.47 4.62 -15.78
CA ARG A 157 18.77 4.12 -16.29
C ARG A 157 19.81 5.23 -16.38
N LYS A 158 19.44 6.38 -16.93
CA LYS A 158 20.33 7.55 -17.03
C LYS A 158 20.85 8.01 -15.67
N LYS A 159 20.01 7.91 -14.64
CA LYS A 159 20.34 8.30 -13.27
C LYS A 159 21.00 7.18 -12.46
N ARG A 160 21.17 5.99 -13.03
CA ARG A 160 21.67 4.78 -12.35
C ARG A 160 20.82 4.47 -11.10
N ILE A 161 19.52 4.54 -11.28
CA ILE A 161 18.48 4.20 -10.30
C ILE A 161 17.69 3.05 -10.91
N ASP A 162 17.45 1.99 -10.13
CA ASP A 162 16.61 0.88 -10.53
C ASP A 162 15.43 0.76 -9.57
N PHE A 163 14.21 0.70 -10.09
CA PHE A 163 13.06 0.28 -9.32
C PHE A 163 13.04 -1.24 -9.30
N VAL A 164 13.28 -1.84 -8.13
CA VAL A 164 13.58 -3.28 -8.04
C VAL A 164 12.52 -4.09 -7.31
N PHE A 165 11.60 -3.42 -6.58
CA PHE A 165 10.67 -4.14 -5.73
C PHE A 165 9.38 -3.37 -5.49
N TRP A 166 8.27 -4.09 -5.54
CA TRP A 166 6.97 -3.70 -5.01
C TRP A 166 6.21 -4.94 -4.57
N LYS A 167 5.85 -4.99 -3.31
CA LYS A 167 4.94 -6.00 -2.74
C LYS A 167 4.05 -5.38 -1.68
N SER A 168 2.91 -6.02 -1.46
CA SER A 168 1.93 -5.62 -0.45
C SER A 168 1.49 -6.80 0.41
N ARG A 169 1.28 -6.55 1.70
CA ARG A 169 0.53 -7.39 2.62
C ARG A 169 -0.88 -6.85 2.75
N ILE A 170 -1.86 -7.74 2.67
CA ILE A 170 -3.27 -7.36 2.74
C ILE A 170 -3.94 -8.11 3.87
N PHE A 171 -4.57 -7.37 4.76
CA PHE A 171 -5.32 -7.90 5.89
C PHE A 171 -6.80 -7.54 5.75
N CYS A 172 -7.66 -8.54 5.59
CA CYS A 172 -9.08 -8.31 5.45
C CYS A 172 -9.73 -7.86 6.78
N PRO A 173 -10.92 -7.25 6.74
CA PRO A 173 -11.63 -6.84 7.95
C PRO A 173 -11.79 -7.97 8.98
N SER A 174 -12.09 -9.19 8.54
CA SER A 174 -12.22 -10.35 9.44
C SER A 174 -10.91 -10.67 10.19
N ILE A 175 -9.75 -10.57 9.55
CA ILE A 175 -8.44 -10.75 10.21
C ILE A 175 -8.22 -9.65 11.24
N LEU A 176 -8.52 -8.40 10.87
CA LEU A 176 -8.38 -7.24 11.76
C LEU A 176 -9.31 -7.35 12.98
N ASN A 177 -10.56 -7.76 12.77
CA ASN A 177 -11.53 -7.95 13.85
C ASN A 177 -11.13 -9.09 14.80
N ARG A 178 -10.63 -10.21 14.27
CA ARG A 178 -10.09 -11.31 15.09
C ARG A 178 -8.83 -10.92 15.87
N ALA A 179 -7.98 -10.11 15.30
CA ALA A 179 -6.81 -9.57 16.01
C ALA A 179 -7.26 -8.65 17.16
N GLY A 180 -8.23 -7.75 16.93
CA GLY A 180 -8.83 -6.89 17.96
C GLY A 180 -9.48 -7.69 19.09
N GLY A 181 -10.19 -8.78 18.79
CA GLY A 181 -10.77 -9.69 19.79
C GLY A 181 -9.73 -10.42 20.67
N LYS A 182 -8.47 -10.49 20.21
CA LYS A 182 -7.33 -11.00 20.98
C LYS A 182 -6.56 -9.89 21.72
N ASN A 183 -7.13 -8.69 21.86
CA ASN A 183 -6.48 -7.50 22.43
C ASN A 183 -5.17 -7.10 21.69
N LEU A 184 -4.98 -7.55 20.47
CA LEU A 184 -3.86 -7.10 19.65
C LEU A 184 -4.22 -5.75 19.04
N ASP A 185 -3.35 -4.78 19.21
CA ASP A 185 -3.46 -3.49 18.56
C ASP A 185 -3.36 -3.69 17.03
N LYS A 186 -4.22 -3.01 16.27
CA LYS A 186 -4.22 -3.08 14.80
C LYS A 186 -2.85 -2.73 14.17
N TYR A 187 -2.08 -1.90 14.85
CA TYR A 187 -0.71 -1.55 14.45
C TYR A 187 0.26 -2.73 14.55
N TRP A 188 -0.08 -3.76 15.34
CA TRP A 188 0.70 -4.99 15.39
C TRP A 188 0.81 -5.65 14.02
N LEU A 189 -0.28 -5.68 13.25
CA LEU A 189 -0.29 -6.24 11.89
C LEU A 189 0.58 -5.44 10.92
N GLU A 190 0.63 -4.12 11.09
CA GLU A 190 1.54 -3.27 10.32
C GLU A 190 3.00 -3.60 10.62
N VAL A 191 3.38 -3.66 11.89
CA VAL A 191 4.77 -3.99 12.29
C VAL A 191 5.12 -5.44 11.92
N GLU A 192 4.17 -6.36 12.00
CA GLU A 192 4.33 -7.74 11.53
C GLU A 192 4.65 -7.77 10.02
N ALA A 193 3.93 -6.98 9.22
CA ALA A 193 4.19 -6.83 7.79
C ALA A 193 5.56 -6.20 7.50
N ILE A 194 5.98 -5.20 8.29
CA ILE A 194 7.33 -4.63 8.20
C ILE A 194 8.37 -5.73 8.43
N GLY A 195 8.18 -6.56 9.46
CA GLY A 195 9.06 -7.72 9.72
C GLY A 195 9.10 -8.72 8.57
N ASP A 196 7.97 -8.97 7.90
CA ASP A 196 7.94 -9.84 6.71
C ASP A 196 8.74 -9.26 5.54
N PHE A 197 8.64 -7.95 5.30
CA PHE A 197 9.45 -7.28 4.29
C PHE A 197 10.93 -7.32 4.64
N ILE A 198 11.30 -7.07 5.90
CA ILE A 198 12.70 -7.17 6.35
C ILE A 198 13.27 -8.57 6.05
N ASN A 199 12.58 -9.64 6.43
CA ASN A 199 13.01 -10.99 6.12
C ASN A 199 13.20 -11.22 4.62
N LEU A 200 12.21 -10.81 3.82
CA LEU A 200 12.25 -10.98 2.38
C LEU A 200 13.45 -10.27 1.74
N PHE A 201 13.79 -9.09 2.24
CA PHE A 201 14.96 -8.35 1.74
C PHE A 201 16.26 -8.96 2.21
N LEU A 202 16.36 -9.44 3.44
CA LEU A 202 17.54 -10.16 3.93
C LEU A 202 17.80 -11.45 3.16
N GLU A 203 16.76 -12.15 2.75
CA GLU A 203 16.87 -13.38 1.96
C GLU A 203 17.32 -13.11 0.51
N ASN A 204 16.81 -12.07 -0.12
CA ASN A 204 17.01 -11.84 -1.56
C ASN A 204 18.10 -10.81 -1.90
N TYR A 205 18.42 -9.90 -0.97
CA TYR A 205 19.33 -8.77 -1.19
C TYR A 205 20.36 -8.61 -0.06
N GLY A 206 20.58 -9.60 0.73
CA GLY A 206 21.35 -9.49 1.96
C GLY A 206 22.84 -9.13 1.78
N GLU A 207 23.39 -9.17 0.57
CA GLU A 207 24.73 -8.67 0.28
C GLU A 207 24.78 -7.16 0.06
N GLU A 208 23.63 -6.51 -0.08
CA GLU A 208 23.54 -5.07 -0.28
C GLU A 208 23.35 -4.32 1.05
N GLU A 209 23.79 -3.07 1.08
CA GLU A 209 23.42 -2.15 2.15
C GLU A 209 21.94 -1.78 1.99
N ILE A 210 21.13 -1.98 3.04
CA ILE A 210 19.68 -1.79 3.00
C ILE A 210 19.24 -0.79 4.07
N SER A 211 18.49 0.22 3.65
CA SER A 211 17.81 1.16 4.56
C SER A 211 16.31 1.12 4.35
N PHE A 212 15.57 0.81 5.41
CA PHE A 212 14.13 0.84 5.46
C PHE A 212 13.64 2.16 6.05
N PHE A 213 12.62 2.72 5.42
CA PHE A 213 11.93 3.93 5.86
C PHE A 213 10.44 3.64 5.93
N SER A 214 9.81 3.92 7.07
CA SER A 214 8.37 3.76 7.27
C SER A 214 7.75 5.00 7.89
N GLY A 215 6.45 5.17 7.72
CA GLY A 215 5.67 6.14 8.48
C GLY A 215 5.80 5.89 9.97
N LYS A 216 5.82 6.97 10.79
CA LYS A 216 5.84 6.83 12.24
C LYS A 216 4.48 6.38 12.76
N ILE A 217 4.46 5.36 13.59
CA ILE A 217 3.27 4.87 14.27
C ILE A 217 3.08 5.67 15.55
N ASP A 218 2.28 6.73 15.51
CA ASP A 218 2.15 7.71 16.61
C ASP A 218 1.74 7.10 17.96
N SER A 219 0.99 5.99 17.96
CA SER A 219 0.56 5.31 19.19
C SER A 219 1.54 4.25 19.70
N TRP A 220 2.66 4.03 18.98
CA TRP A 220 3.64 3.03 19.29
C TRP A 220 4.97 3.69 19.69
N GLY A 221 5.34 3.51 20.96
CA GLY A 221 6.66 3.85 21.43
C GLY A 221 7.66 2.72 21.15
N GLU A 222 8.95 3.03 21.36
CA GLU A 222 10.08 2.13 21.19
C GLU A 222 9.83 0.73 21.77
N LYS A 223 9.33 0.64 23.01
CA LYS A 223 9.05 -0.65 23.69
C LYS A 223 8.16 -1.60 22.89
N LYS A 224 7.14 -1.09 22.20
CA LYS A 224 6.22 -1.91 21.40
C LYS A 224 6.88 -2.40 20.12
N ILE A 225 7.67 -1.55 19.45
CA ILE A 225 8.43 -1.91 18.25
C ILE A 225 9.44 -3.00 18.60
N LEU A 226 10.23 -2.81 19.66
CA LEU A 226 11.18 -3.79 20.14
C LEU A 226 10.50 -5.12 20.54
N SER A 227 9.36 -5.07 21.23
CA SER A 227 8.60 -6.26 21.61
C SER A 227 8.05 -7.04 20.41
N CYS A 228 7.68 -6.35 19.32
CA CYS A 228 7.15 -7.00 18.13
C CYS A 228 8.26 -7.56 17.24
N LEU A 229 9.21 -6.74 16.83
CA LEU A 229 10.29 -7.14 15.93
C LEU A 229 11.38 -7.95 16.63
N GLY A 230 11.61 -7.73 17.92
CA GLY A 230 12.59 -8.47 18.72
C GLY A 230 12.32 -9.96 18.88
N LYS A 231 11.10 -10.42 18.56
CA LYS A 231 10.79 -11.85 18.45
C LYS A 231 11.41 -12.54 17.22
N ARG A 232 11.82 -11.75 16.23
CA ARG A 232 12.30 -12.22 14.92
C ARG A 232 13.73 -11.78 14.63
N PHE A 233 14.17 -10.69 15.22
CA PHE A 233 15.45 -10.02 14.92
C PHE A 233 16.14 -9.54 16.20
N GLU A 234 17.46 -9.48 16.15
CA GLU A 234 18.21 -8.65 17.10
C GLU A 234 17.99 -7.20 16.66
N ILE A 235 17.29 -6.42 17.49
CA ILE A 235 16.97 -5.01 17.21
C ILE A 235 17.47 -4.13 18.35
N GLN A 236 18.15 -3.07 17.98
CA GLN A 236 18.68 -2.10 18.92
C GLN A 236 18.31 -0.68 18.47
N PRO A 237 17.88 0.19 19.38
CA PRO A 237 17.68 1.59 19.07
C PRO A 237 19.02 2.25 18.73
N PHE A 238 18.98 3.17 17.79
CA PHE A 238 20.09 4.01 17.42
C PHE A 238 19.75 5.47 17.76
N PRO A 239 20.73 6.34 18.06
CA PRO A 239 20.44 7.74 18.36
C PRO A 239 19.51 8.36 17.31
N ALA A 240 18.46 9.01 17.80
CA ALA A 240 17.49 9.67 16.92
C ALA A 240 18.16 10.84 16.18
N GLU A 241 17.89 10.94 14.90
CA GLU A 241 18.47 11.98 14.04
C GLU A 241 17.36 12.63 13.20
N GLY A 242 17.33 13.94 13.14
CA GLY A 242 16.42 14.68 12.27
C GLY A 242 14.92 14.42 12.50
N GLY A 243 14.52 14.01 13.73
CA GLY A 243 13.14 13.67 14.09
C GLY A 243 12.72 12.26 13.65
N MET A 244 13.68 11.40 13.31
CA MET A 244 13.49 9.99 12.99
C MET A 244 13.78 9.12 14.21
N ASP A 245 12.95 8.09 14.44
CA ASP A 245 13.29 7.00 15.34
C ASP A 245 14.06 5.95 14.52
N ILE A 246 15.30 5.67 14.90
CA ILE A 246 16.21 4.82 14.12
C ILE A 246 16.51 3.54 14.91
N TYR A 247 16.50 2.40 14.22
CA TYR A 247 16.85 1.09 14.76
C TYR A 247 17.87 0.41 13.86
N THR A 248 18.82 -0.26 14.47
CA THR A 248 19.68 -1.22 13.79
C THR A 248 19.10 -2.62 14.00
N ILE A 249 18.88 -3.34 12.94
CA ILE A 249 18.42 -4.72 12.96
C ILE A 249 19.55 -5.62 12.48
N SER A 250 19.91 -6.60 13.31
CA SER A 250 20.91 -7.60 12.99
C SER A 250 20.24 -8.98 12.78
N HIS A 251 20.62 -9.65 11.71
CA HIS A 251 20.13 -11.00 11.42
C HIS A 251 21.19 -11.77 10.63
N LYS A 252 21.68 -12.90 11.18
CA LYS A 252 22.70 -13.76 10.55
C LYS A 252 23.94 -12.98 10.09
N GLY A 253 24.44 -12.08 10.95
CA GLY A 253 25.64 -11.28 10.68
C GLY A 253 25.42 -10.06 9.76
N LYS A 254 24.23 -9.88 9.20
CA LYS A 254 23.87 -8.72 8.38
C LYS A 254 23.23 -7.65 9.24
N LYS A 255 23.52 -6.38 8.92
CA LYS A 255 22.94 -5.21 9.60
C LYS A 255 22.16 -4.37 8.60
N ILE A 256 20.95 -3.98 8.98
CA ILE A 256 20.10 -3.06 8.23
C ILE A 256 19.65 -1.92 9.13
N LYS A 257 19.30 -0.79 8.52
CA LYS A 257 18.77 0.39 9.19
C LYS A 257 17.25 0.44 8.98
N LEU A 258 16.49 0.61 10.07
CA LEU A 258 15.04 0.84 10.03
C LEU A 258 14.75 2.20 10.64
N CYS A 259 14.13 3.09 9.87
CA CYS A 259 13.83 4.46 10.26
C CYS A 259 12.32 4.70 10.22
N PHE A 260 11.75 5.19 11.32
CA PHE A 260 10.36 5.67 11.38
C PHE A 260 10.33 7.19 11.32
N ILE A 261 9.55 7.73 10.38
CA ILE A 261 9.54 9.16 10.06
C ILE A 261 8.11 9.69 10.12
N LYS A 262 7.88 10.74 10.89
CA LYS A 262 6.59 11.41 10.92
C LYS A 262 6.28 12.04 9.55
N SER A 263 5.11 11.72 9.00
CA SER A 263 4.70 12.15 7.65
C SER A 263 5.73 11.78 6.57
N GLY A 264 6.35 10.60 6.68
CA GLY A 264 7.40 10.14 5.76
C GLY A 264 6.96 10.11 4.30
N ASP A 265 5.68 9.87 4.04
CA ASP A 265 5.02 9.93 2.74
C ASP A 265 5.12 11.30 2.04
N LYS A 266 5.39 12.38 2.79
CA LYS A 266 5.60 13.72 2.23
C LYS A 266 7.05 14.00 1.83
N PHE A 267 8.01 13.29 2.41
CA PHE A 267 9.42 13.65 2.32
C PHE A 267 10.30 12.57 1.71
N ILE A 268 9.91 11.30 1.82
CA ILE A 268 10.68 10.16 1.35
C ILE A 268 9.95 9.49 0.19
N PHE A 269 10.49 9.65 -1.00
CA PHE A 269 9.86 9.18 -2.24
C PHE A 269 9.42 7.71 -2.22
N PRO A 270 10.23 6.73 -1.78
CA PRO A 270 9.79 5.35 -1.70
C PRO A 270 8.58 5.15 -0.76
N ILE A 271 8.47 5.91 0.34
CA ILE A 271 7.27 5.88 1.22
C ILE A 271 6.07 6.45 0.47
N SER A 272 6.21 7.62 -0.19
CA SER A 272 5.13 8.20 -1.00
C SER A 272 4.61 7.25 -2.06
N LEU A 273 5.54 6.56 -2.74
CA LEU A 273 5.18 5.60 -3.78
C LEU A 273 4.49 4.37 -3.19
N ALA A 274 4.98 3.83 -2.06
CA ALA A 274 4.33 2.75 -1.33
C ALA A 274 2.91 3.14 -0.88
N SER A 275 2.74 4.38 -0.41
CA SER A 275 1.44 4.96 -0.05
C SER A 275 0.46 4.99 -1.22
N ILE A 276 0.90 5.45 -2.38
CA ILE A 276 0.08 5.50 -3.61
C ILE A 276 -0.31 4.08 -4.05
N PHE A 277 0.62 3.14 -4.02
CA PHE A 277 0.40 1.75 -4.41
C PHE A 277 -0.59 1.04 -3.48
N GLY A 278 -0.37 1.15 -2.17
CA GLY A 278 -1.26 0.56 -1.18
C GLY A 278 -2.68 1.15 -1.25
N LYS A 279 -2.77 2.47 -1.45
CA LYS A 279 -4.03 3.16 -1.62
C LYS A 279 -4.76 2.72 -2.89
N TYR A 280 -4.05 2.55 -4.01
CA TYR A 280 -4.61 2.03 -5.26
C TYR A 280 -5.28 0.67 -5.07
N ILE A 281 -4.57 -0.27 -4.47
CA ILE A 281 -5.10 -1.60 -4.18
C ILE A 281 -6.36 -1.50 -3.32
N ARG A 282 -6.28 -0.72 -2.24
CA ARG A 282 -7.41 -0.52 -1.33
C ARG A 282 -8.63 0.11 -2.01
N GLU A 283 -8.43 1.12 -2.86
CA GLU A 283 -9.52 1.78 -3.59
C GLU A 283 -10.20 0.83 -4.58
N ILE A 284 -9.48 -0.11 -5.21
CA ILE A 284 -10.09 -1.16 -6.03
C ILE A 284 -11.00 -2.05 -5.16
N PHE A 285 -10.56 -2.46 -3.97
CA PHE A 285 -11.42 -3.24 -3.08
C PHE A 285 -12.66 -2.45 -2.63
N VAL A 286 -12.50 -1.18 -2.27
CA VAL A 286 -13.63 -0.31 -1.90
C VAL A 286 -14.60 -0.15 -3.07
N LYS A 287 -14.09 0.01 -4.29
CA LYS A 287 -14.90 0.11 -5.51
C LYS A 287 -15.71 -1.17 -5.72
N ARG A 288 -15.07 -2.34 -5.61
CA ARG A 288 -15.76 -3.65 -5.72
C ARG A 288 -16.84 -3.84 -4.68
N ILE A 289 -16.58 -3.45 -3.43
CA ILE A 289 -17.57 -3.54 -2.35
C ILE A 289 -18.81 -2.70 -2.69
N ASN A 290 -18.62 -1.47 -3.16
CA ASN A 290 -19.73 -0.62 -3.59
C ASN A 290 -20.50 -1.25 -4.76
N GLU A 291 -19.81 -1.67 -5.81
CA GLU A 291 -20.40 -2.28 -6.99
C GLU A 291 -21.17 -3.57 -6.65
N PHE A 292 -20.67 -4.36 -5.70
CA PHE A 292 -21.36 -5.56 -5.22
C PHE A 292 -22.70 -5.20 -4.58
N PHE A 293 -22.74 -4.30 -3.62
CA PHE A 293 -23.97 -3.94 -2.93
C PHE A 293 -24.95 -3.19 -3.83
N GLN A 294 -24.46 -2.37 -4.77
CA GLN A 294 -25.28 -1.67 -5.76
C GLN A 294 -25.97 -2.61 -6.77
N LYS A 295 -25.52 -3.87 -6.95
CA LYS A 295 -26.26 -4.88 -7.72
C LYS A 295 -27.57 -5.28 -7.04
N PHE A 296 -27.64 -5.25 -5.71
CA PHE A 296 -28.85 -5.60 -4.95
C PHE A 296 -29.72 -4.38 -4.67
N ASP A 297 -29.11 -3.21 -4.59
CA ASP A 297 -29.81 -1.95 -4.34
C ASP A 297 -29.09 -0.79 -5.04
N SER A 298 -29.57 -0.45 -6.22
CA SER A 298 -29.00 0.61 -7.07
C SER A 298 -29.14 2.02 -6.49
N SER A 299 -29.96 2.21 -5.45
CA SER A 299 -30.14 3.48 -4.76
C SER A 299 -29.03 3.78 -3.75
N LEU A 300 -28.17 2.79 -3.45
CA LEU A 300 -27.07 2.98 -2.51
C LEU A 300 -26.08 4.03 -2.99
N ASP A 301 -25.90 5.06 -2.17
CA ASP A 301 -24.85 6.04 -2.38
C ASP A 301 -23.47 5.39 -2.37
N TRP A 302 -22.55 5.93 -3.15
CA TRP A 302 -21.15 5.53 -3.11
C TRP A 302 -20.55 5.79 -1.72
N CYS A 303 -19.98 4.76 -1.11
CA CYS A 303 -19.34 4.82 0.18
C CYS A 303 -17.82 4.80 0.03
N GLY A 304 -17.15 5.90 0.37
CA GLY A 304 -15.69 5.92 0.51
C GLY A 304 -15.25 5.01 1.66
N GLY A 305 -14.02 4.47 1.57
CA GLY A 305 -13.52 3.49 2.54
C GLY A 305 -13.36 4.00 3.98
N TYR A 306 -13.67 5.25 4.28
CA TYR A 306 -13.58 5.86 5.61
C TYR A 306 -14.96 6.39 6.04
N ARG A 307 -15.28 6.29 7.34
CA ARG A 307 -16.53 6.83 7.88
C ARG A 307 -16.67 8.32 7.58
N GLN A 308 -17.69 8.67 6.83
CA GLN A 308 -18.04 10.06 6.48
C GLN A 308 -19.53 10.31 6.76
N GLY A 309 -19.88 10.52 8.03
CA GLY A 309 -21.22 10.94 8.44
C GLY A 309 -22.37 9.98 8.08
N GLY A 310 -23.59 10.53 8.00
CA GLY A 310 -24.82 9.76 7.83
C GLY A 310 -24.93 8.92 6.55
N LYS A 311 -24.26 9.31 5.46
CA LYS A 311 -24.21 8.52 4.23
C LYS A 311 -23.50 7.16 4.44
N PHE A 312 -22.44 7.14 5.22
CA PHE A 312 -21.75 5.90 5.57
C PHE A 312 -22.65 4.99 6.41
N ASP A 313 -23.34 5.56 7.40
CA ASP A 313 -24.22 4.79 8.29
C ASP A 313 -25.45 4.22 7.53
N GLY A 314 -26.01 4.98 6.57
CA GLY A 314 -27.07 4.53 5.67
C GLY A 314 -26.64 3.38 4.76
N PHE A 315 -25.51 3.55 4.08
CA PHE A 315 -24.90 2.49 3.27
C PHE A 315 -24.69 1.23 4.10
N LEU A 316 -24.11 1.40 5.28
CA LEU A 316 -23.75 0.29 6.14
C LEU A 316 -24.96 -0.49 6.66
N LYS A 317 -26.04 0.21 7.03
CA LYS A 317 -27.30 -0.44 7.45
C LYS A 317 -27.79 -1.37 6.33
N ARG A 318 -27.92 -0.84 5.14
CA ARG A 318 -28.41 -1.61 3.99
C ARG A 318 -27.46 -2.73 3.57
N ALA A 319 -26.14 -2.46 3.56
CA ALA A 319 -25.13 -3.47 3.27
C ALA A 319 -25.17 -4.66 4.24
N ARG A 320 -25.49 -4.43 5.53
CA ARG A 320 -25.67 -5.50 6.52
C ARG A 320 -26.90 -6.36 6.24
N GLU A 321 -28.01 -5.75 5.84
CA GLU A 321 -29.22 -6.47 5.46
C GLU A 321 -28.94 -7.39 4.26
N ILE A 322 -28.32 -6.86 3.20
CA ILE A 322 -27.92 -7.62 2.02
C ILE A 322 -26.90 -8.72 2.40
N ALA A 323 -25.93 -8.41 3.23
CA ALA A 323 -24.94 -9.38 3.67
C ALA A 323 -25.58 -10.55 4.43
N THR A 324 -26.59 -10.29 5.23
CA THR A 324 -27.34 -11.35 5.92
C THR A 324 -28.08 -12.24 4.93
N MET A 325 -28.74 -11.67 3.91
CA MET A 325 -29.40 -12.41 2.83
C MET A 325 -28.42 -13.27 2.03
N GLU A 326 -27.26 -12.70 1.71
CA GLU A 326 -26.18 -13.35 0.93
C GLU A 326 -25.27 -14.24 1.80
N LYS A 327 -25.60 -14.46 3.07
CA LYS A 327 -24.82 -15.26 4.05
C LYS A 327 -23.38 -14.78 4.22
N ILE A 328 -23.15 -13.49 4.09
CA ILE A 328 -21.85 -12.84 4.24
C ILE A 328 -21.58 -12.57 5.72
N PRO A 329 -20.47 -13.07 6.31
CA PRO A 329 -20.15 -12.78 7.70
C PRO A 329 -19.94 -11.27 7.95
N GLN A 330 -20.61 -10.77 9.00
CA GLN A 330 -20.59 -9.33 9.32
C GLN A 330 -19.18 -8.80 9.60
N GLU A 331 -18.30 -9.62 10.19
CA GLU A 331 -16.90 -9.26 10.44
C GLU A 331 -16.07 -9.05 9.17
N CYS A 332 -16.59 -9.48 8.03
CA CYS A 332 -15.90 -9.28 6.75
C CYS A 332 -16.21 -7.93 6.09
N LEU A 333 -17.33 -7.30 6.46
CA LEU A 333 -17.76 -6.03 5.87
C LEU A 333 -17.02 -4.85 6.46
N LEU A 334 -16.86 -4.87 7.75
CA LEU A 334 -16.43 -3.75 8.56
C LEU A 334 -15.43 -4.14 9.60
N ARG A 335 -14.64 -3.23 9.87
CA ARG A 335 -13.72 -3.17 10.96
C ARG A 335 -14.16 -2.12 11.95
#